data_adff401ce05db7296376a7ae333da39a
#
_entry.id   adff401ce05db7296376a7ae333da39a
#
_cell.length_a   1.000
_cell.length_b   1.000
_cell.length_c   1.000
_cell.angle_alpha   90.00
_cell.angle_beta   90.00
_cell.angle_gamma   90.00
#
_symmetry.space_group_name_H-M   'P 1'
#
loop_
_entity.id
_entity.type
_entity.pdbx_description
1 polymer ?
#
loop_
_entity_poly.entity_id
_entity_poly.type
_entity_poly.pdbx_seq_one_letter_code
_entity_poly.pdbx_strand_id
1 'polypeptide(L)'
;MQNQHDMRNREAVAEPFSQPDVAPQQDEQARAGEPPLTEQLARAESSLAEMQDAFLRAKAEVENLRRRAQEDLANAHKYANENFAQTLLPVKDSLEMALKVETPSVETLREGVDMTLKQLASAFEKNRVTEVNPKPGDRFDPDRHQAISMVPSGQPPNTVVNVLQKGYLIADRLLRPALVTVAQPNTGGNASQANAS
;
A
#
# COMPACT_ATOMS: atom_id res chain seq x y z
N MET A 1 -18.32 -12.16 59.30
CA MET A 1 -17.40 -12.90 60.19
C MET A 1 -16.20 -12.00 60.35
N GLN A 2 -16.24 -11.14 61.34
CA GLN A 2 -15.75 -11.28 62.72
C GLN A 2 -14.28 -11.64 62.70
N ASN A 3 -13.40 -10.65 63.06
CA ASN A 3 -12.83 -10.58 64.41
C ASN A 3 -12.14 -9.27 64.68
N GLN A 4 -12.68 -8.60 65.66
CA GLN A 4 -12.07 -7.69 66.61
C GLN A 4 -11.06 -8.46 67.47
N HIS A 5 -10.13 -7.75 67.99
CA HIS A 5 -9.39 -7.83 69.27
C HIS A 5 -7.95 -7.40 69.00
N ASP A 6 -7.30 -6.58 69.76
CA ASP A 6 -7.39 -6.25 71.16
C ASP A 6 -6.61 -4.94 71.44
N MET A 7 -7.15 -4.12 72.34
CA MET A 7 -6.48 -3.01 72.97
C MET A 7 -5.54 -3.56 74.07
N ARG A 8 -4.36 -2.98 74.21
CA ARG A 8 -3.73 -2.74 75.52
C ARG A 8 -2.55 -1.78 75.41
N ASN A 9 -2.81 -0.54 75.73
CA ASN A 9 -2.30 0.25 76.81
C ASN A 9 -0.89 -0.12 77.33
N ARG A 10 0.07 0.79 77.10
CA ARG A 10 1.17 1.07 78.11
C ARG A 10 1.59 2.53 78.03
N GLU A 11 1.13 3.29 78.99
CA GLU A 11 1.77 4.53 79.45
C GLU A 11 3.29 4.24 79.80
N ALA A 12 4.15 5.11 79.26
CA ALA A 12 5.43 5.41 79.87
C ALA A 12 5.99 6.75 79.39
N VAL A 13 5.93 7.72 80.25
CA VAL A 13 6.96 8.70 80.59
C VAL A 13 7.40 9.69 79.52
N ALA A 14 6.97 10.91 79.76
CA ALA A 14 7.46 12.15 79.15
C ALA A 14 8.88 12.45 79.54
N GLU A 15 9.78 12.65 78.60
CA GLU A 15 10.98 13.49 78.81
C GLU A 15 10.91 14.65 77.76
N PRO A 16 11.24 15.86 78.17
CA PRO A 16 11.17 17.02 77.26
C PRO A 16 12.44 17.06 76.44
N PHE A 17 12.31 16.67 75.17
CA PHE A 17 13.34 16.98 74.18
C PHE A 17 13.28 18.47 73.86
N SER A 18 14.34 19.16 74.26
CA SER A 18 14.66 20.53 73.85
C SER A 18 14.71 20.61 72.30
N GLN A 19 13.88 21.39 71.79
CA GLN A 19 13.94 21.80 70.37
C GLN A 19 15.23 22.62 70.16
N PRO A 20 16.10 22.30 69.21
CA PRO A 20 17.03 23.29 68.73
C PRO A 20 16.26 24.31 67.88
N ASP A 21 16.37 25.54 68.30
CA ASP A 21 15.94 26.74 67.61
C ASP A 21 16.69 26.80 66.27
N VAL A 22 16.12 26.18 65.22
CA VAL A 22 16.58 26.35 63.85
C VAL A 22 15.81 27.49 63.24
N ALA A 23 16.47 28.63 63.28
CA ALA A 23 16.00 29.86 62.64
C ALA A 23 15.63 29.60 61.17
N PRO A 24 14.48 30.09 60.68
CA PRO A 24 14.09 30.03 59.27
C PRO A 24 14.80 31.14 58.48
N GLN A 25 16.08 31.02 58.23
CA GLN A 25 16.86 32.01 57.47
C GLN A 25 17.35 31.53 56.10
N GLN A 26 16.99 30.35 55.63
CA GLN A 26 17.45 29.84 54.35
C GLN A 26 16.39 29.86 53.25
N ASP A 27 15.09 30.05 53.56
CA ASP A 27 14.01 30.11 52.60
C ASP A 27 13.72 31.53 52.02
N GLU A 28 14.23 32.57 52.67
CA GLU A 28 14.04 33.94 52.19
C GLU A 28 15.03 34.38 51.11
N GLN A 29 16.20 33.78 51.06
CA GLN A 29 17.19 34.07 50.01
C GLN A 29 16.94 33.34 48.69
N ALA A 30 16.22 32.24 48.69
CA ALA A 30 15.82 31.52 47.46
C ALA A 30 14.66 32.20 46.72
N ARG A 31 13.87 33.03 47.44
CA ARG A 31 12.72 33.75 46.83
C ARG A 31 13.05 35.12 46.26
N ALA A 32 14.26 35.61 46.42
CA ALA A 32 14.66 36.94 45.99
C ALA A 32 14.92 37.04 44.45
N GLY A 33 14.82 35.94 43.72
CA GLY A 33 15.02 35.90 42.24
C GLY A 33 13.80 35.52 41.44
N GLU A 34 12.70 35.12 42.07
CA GLU A 34 11.49 34.76 41.34
C GLU A 34 10.60 36.02 41.11
N PRO A 35 10.09 36.22 39.88
CA PRO A 35 9.18 37.35 39.63
C PRO A 35 7.92 37.22 40.49
N PRO A 36 7.31 38.32 40.89
CA PRO A 36 6.09 38.28 41.73
C PRO A 36 5.00 37.43 41.05
N LEU A 37 4.22 36.74 41.87
CA LEU A 37 3.16 35.80 41.40
C LEU A 37 2.21 36.45 40.37
N THR A 38 1.96 37.74 40.48
CA THR A 38 1.16 38.52 39.51
C THR A 38 1.84 38.57 38.12
N GLU A 39 3.16 38.71 38.08
CA GLU A 39 3.90 38.74 36.82
C GLU A 39 3.98 37.34 36.21
N GLN A 40 4.17 36.29 37.00
CA GLN A 40 4.12 34.89 36.56
C GLN A 40 2.73 34.56 35.99
N LEU A 41 1.67 34.99 36.63
CA LEU A 41 0.30 34.80 36.16
C LEU A 41 0.07 35.52 34.82
N ALA A 42 0.47 36.77 34.68
CA ALA A 42 0.31 37.54 33.47
C ALA A 42 1.10 36.91 32.28
N ARG A 43 2.32 36.40 32.55
CA ARG A 43 3.11 35.67 31.53
C ARG A 43 2.45 34.35 31.14
N ALA A 44 1.90 33.61 32.11
CA ALA A 44 1.20 32.36 31.85
C ALA A 44 -0.08 32.60 31.02
N GLU A 45 -0.85 33.64 31.35
CA GLU A 45 -2.05 34.03 30.58
C GLU A 45 -1.71 34.44 29.16
N SER A 46 -0.65 35.26 28.97
CA SER A 46 -0.16 35.64 27.63
C SER A 46 0.28 34.42 26.82
N SER A 47 1.06 33.51 27.43
CA SER A 47 1.49 32.28 26.77
C SER A 47 0.33 31.35 26.42
N LEU A 48 -0.68 31.29 27.28
CA LEU A 48 -1.89 30.52 27.03
C LEU A 48 -2.70 31.09 25.88
N ALA A 49 -2.84 32.42 25.80
CA ALA A 49 -3.51 33.07 24.68
C ALA A 49 -2.76 32.84 23.35
N GLU A 50 -1.41 32.97 23.35
CA GLU A 50 -0.59 32.68 22.16
C GLU A 50 -0.71 31.22 21.72
N MET A 51 -0.71 30.27 22.67
CA MET A 51 -0.88 28.85 22.35
C MET A 51 -2.29 28.56 21.83
N GLN A 52 -3.33 29.21 22.37
CA GLN A 52 -4.70 29.07 21.87
C GLN A 52 -4.82 29.58 20.44
N ASP A 53 -4.26 30.74 20.14
CA ASP A 53 -4.26 31.31 18.79
C ASP A 53 -3.48 30.42 17.80
N ALA A 54 -2.31 29.93 18.21
CA ALA A 54 -1.53 28.99 17.42
C ALA A 54 -2.30 27.67 17.17
N PHE A 55 -2.96 27.16 18.19
CA PHE A 55 -3.80 25.95 18.06
C PHE A 55 -4.97 26.16 17.10
N LEU A 56 -5.68 27.29 17.21
CA LEU A 56 -6.81 27.59 16.33
C LEU A 56 -6.35 27.75 14.88
N ARG A 57 -5.20 28.40 14.68
CA ARG A 57 -4.59 28.55 13.35
C ARG A 57 -4.19 27.19 12.78
N ALA A 58 -3.47 26.37 13.54
CA ALA A 58 -3.08 25.04 13.12
C ALA A 58 -4.29 24.15 12.80
N LYS A 59 -5.37 24.25 13.61
CA LYS A 59 -6.62 23.52 13.36
C LYS A 59 -7.27 23.95 12.04
N ALA A 60 -7.29 25.25 11.74
CA ALA A 60 -7.83 25.76 10.49
C ALA A 60 -6.98 25.33 9.29
N GLU A 61 -5.65 25.31 9.42
CA GLU A 61 -4.73 24.82 8.40
C GLU A 61 -4.94 23.32 8.11
N VAL A 62 -5.07 22.50 9.15
CA VAL A 62 -5.35 21.06 9.01
C VAL A 62 -6.68 20.83 8.29
N GLU A 63 -7.74 21.58 8.64
CA GLU A 63 -9.05 21.43 7.97
C GLU A 63 -9.00 21.86 6.50
N ASN A 64 -8.29 22.95 6.19
CA ASN A 64 -8.07 23.39 4.82
C ASN A 64 -7.27 22.35 4.00
N LEU A 65 -6.21 21.78 4.61
CA LEU A 65 -5.41 20.74 3.99
C LEU A 65 -6.23 19.48 3.73
N ARG A 66 -7.05 19.07 4.70
CA ARG A 66 -7.94 17.92 4.57
C ARG A 66 -8.94 18.09 3.43
N ARG A 67 -9.59 19.26 3.36
CA ARG A 67 -10.51 19.57 2.27
C ARG A 67 -9.82 19.53 0.92
N ARG A 68 -8.65 20.17 0.79
CA ARG A 68 -7.86 20.16 -0.44
C ARG A 68 -7.44 18.75 -0.85
N ALA A 69 -6.96 17.94 0.10
CA ALA A 69 -6.61 16.55 -0.16
C ALA A 69 -7.80 15.71 -0.66
N GLN A 70 -9.01 15.95 -0.14
CA GLN A 70 -10.23 15.29 -0.62
C GLN A 70 -10.57 15.71 -2.05
N GLU A 71 -10.46 17.00 -2.38
CA GLU A 71 -10.68 17.54 -3.73
C GLU A 71 -9.65 16.95 -4.71
N ASP A 72 -8.37 16.92 -4.34
CA ASP A 72 -7.29 16.35 -5.15
C ASP A 72 -7.50 14.84 -5.39
N LEU A 73 -7.92 14.09 -4.36
CA LEU A 73 -8.25 12.67 -4.47
C LEU A 73 -9.43 12.45 -5.42
N ALA A 74 -10.50 13.24 -5.28
CA ALA A 74 -11.66 13.15 -6.16
C ALA A 74 -11.29 13.45 -7.62
N ASN A 75 -10.45 14.46 -7.85
CA ASN A 75 -9.94 14.80 -9.17
C ASN A 75 -9.03 13.70 -9.73
N ALA A 76 -8.13 13.15 -8.90
CA ALA A 76 -7.27 12.03 -9.29
C ALA A 76 -8.09 10.81 -9.73
N HIS A 77 -9.16 10.47 -9.01
CA HIS A 77 -10.07 9.40 -9.41
C HIS A 77 -10.84 9.72 -10.70
N LYS A 78 -11.34 10.95 -10.83
CA LYS A 78 -12.11 11.39 -12.01
C LYS A 78 -11.28 11.33 -13.30
N TYR A 79 -10.01 11.70 -13.23
CA TYR A 79 -9.10 11.79 -14.37
C TYR A 79 -8.06 10.66 -14.42
N ALA A 80 -8.22 9.60 -13.61
CA ALA A 80 -7.28 8.48 -13.52
C ALA A 80 -6.96 7.85 -14.88
N ASN A 81 -7.94 7.81 -15.79
CA ASN A 81 -7.83 7.16 -17.10
C ASN A 81 -7.48 8.13 -18.23
N GLU A 82 -7.27 9.42 -17.95
CA GLU A 82 -7.05 10.44 -18.99
C GLU A 82 -5.82 10.11 -19.85
N ASN A 83 -4.68 9.85 -19.22
CA ASN A 83 -3.45 9.52 -19.92
C ASN A 83 -3.59 8.24 -20.77
N PHE A 84 -4.26 7.22 -20.23
CA PHE A 84 -4.50 5.98 -20.96
C PHE A 84 -5.43 6.22 -22.15
N ALA A 85 -6.51 6.97 -21.96
CA ALA A 85 -7.42 7.33 -23.05
C ALA A 85 -6.71 8.10 -24.15
N GLN A 86 -5.86 9.08 -23.82
CA GLN A 86 -5.08 9.84 -24.80
C GLN A 86 -4.14 8.93 -25.61
N THR A 87 -3.50 7.94 -24.99
CA THR A 87 -2.61 7.02 -25.71
C THR A 87 -3.34 6.02 -26.60
N LEU A 88 -4.64 5.81 -26.37
CA LEU A 88 -5.49 4.94 -27.22
C LEU A 88 -6.11 5.67 -28.42
N LEU A 89 -6.21 7.00 -28.42
CA LEU A 89 -6.80 7.74 -29.53
C LEU A 89 -6.12 7.44 -30.88
N PRO A 90 -4.76 7.42 -30.99
CA PRO A 90 -4.11 7.08 -32.26
C PRO A 90 -4.43 5.67 -32.77
N VAL A 91 -4.68 4.72 -31.86
CA VAL A 91 -5.10 3.36 -32.23
C VAL A 91 -6.48 3.37 -32.87
N LYS A 92 -7.41 4.13 -32.27
CA LYS A 92 -8.75 4.32 -32.80
C LYS A 92 -8.71 5.00 -34.19
N ASP A 93 -7.92 6.07 -34.30
CA ASP A 93 -7.78 6.81 -35.58
C ASP A 93 -7.22 5.91 -36.69
N SER A 94 -6.23 5.05 -36.39
CA SER A 94 -5.69 4.10 -37.36
C SER A 94 -6.72 3.07 -37.83
N LEU A 95 -7.57 2.58 -36.91
CA LEU A 95 -8.65 1.67 -37.27
C LEU A 95 -9.73 2.36 -38.12
N GLU A 96 -10.08 3.59 -37.80
CA GLU A 96 -11.03 4.39 -38.61
C GLU A 96 -10.47 4.67 -40.00
N MET A 97 -9.18 4.93 -40.14
CA MET A 97 -8.53 5.07 -41.44
C MET A 97 -8.57 3.79 -42.25
N ALA A 98 -8.28 2.64 -41.60
CA ALA A 98 -8.34 1.35 -42.30
C ALA A 98 -9.73 1.02 -42.83
N LEU A 99 -10.81 1.42 -42.14
CA LEU A 99 -12.19 1.21 -42.57
C LEU A 99 -12.61 2.13 -43.74
N LYS A 100 -11.91 3.24 -44.00
CA LYS A 100 -12.20 4.16 -45.10
C LYS A 100 -11.61 3.70 -46.44
N VAL A 101 -10.77 2.70 -46.47
CA VAL A 101 -10.18 2.15 -47.68
C VAL A 101 -11.21 1.26 -48.37
N GLU A 102 -11.71 1.68 -49.55
CA GLU A 102 -12.82 0.98 -50.23
C GLU A 102 -12.41 -0.37 -50.82
N THR A 103 -11.15 -0.54 -51.26
CA THR A 103 -10.67 -1.79 -51.87
C THR A 103 -9.25 -2.13 -51.37
N PRO A 104 -9.08 -2.55 -50.11
CA PRO A 104 -7.78 -2.91 -49.61
C PRO A 104 -7.34 -4.28 -50.15
N SER A 105 -6.05 -4.41 -50.51
CA SER A 105 -5.50 -5.74 -50.71
C SER A 105 -5.34 -6.45 -49.34
N VAL A 106 -5.29 -7.78 -49.33
CA VAL A 106 -5.10 -8.57 -48.11
C VAL A 106 -3.78 -8.20 -47.42
N GLU A 107 -2.75 -7.92 -48.20
CA GLU A 107 -1.42 -7.53 -47.74
C GLU A 107 -1.46 -6.18 -47.00
N THR A 108 -2.07 -5.14 -47.66
CA THR A 108 -2.21 -3.81 -47.06
C THR A 108 -3.07 -3.83 -45.80
N LEU A 109 -4.13 -4.64 -45.79
CA LEU A 109 -4.97 -4.80 -44.61
C LEU A 109 -4.17 -5.42 -43.45
N ARG A 110 -3.39 -6.47 -43.74
CA ARG A 110 -2.54 -7.15 -42.74
C ARG A 110 -1.48 -6.21 -42.17
N GLU A 111 -0.80 -5.43 -43.03
CA GLU A 111 0.18 -4.41 -42.58
C GLU A 111 -0.48 -3.35 -41.70
N GLY A 112 -1.66 -2.85 -42.07
CA GLY A 112 -2.41 -1.88 -41.26
C GLY A 112 -2.79 -2.42 -39.88
N VAL A 113 -3.23 -3.69 -39.81
CA VAL A 113 -3.57 -4.35 -38.56
C VAL A 113 -2.29 -4.55 -37.69
N ASP A 114 -1.17 -4.97 -38.31
CA ASP A 114 0.10 -5.14 -37.58
C ASP A 114 0.62 -3.81 -37.02
N MET A 115 0.53 -2.73 -37.79
CA MET A 115 0.87 -1.38 -37.31
C MET A 115 -0.02 -0.95 -36.14
N THR A 116 -1.33 -1.18 -36.23
CA THR A 116 -2.28 -0.84 -35.17
C THR A 116 -2.02 -1.67 -33.91
N LEU A 117 -1.68 -2.95 -34.06
CA LEU A 117 -1.30 -3.80 -32.93
C LEU A 117 -0.03 -3.28 -32.24
N LYS A 118 0.98 -2.84 -33.01
CA LYS A 118 2.20 -2.23 -32.45
C LYS A 118 1.89 -0.91 -31.73
N GLN A 119 1.00 -0.09 -32.25
CA GLN A 119 0.55 1.13 -31.57
C GLN A 119 -0.15 0.81 -30.25
N LEU A 120 -1.03 -0.21 -30.23
CA LEU A 120 -1.68 -0.66 -29.02
C LEU A 120 -0.68 -1.19 -27.98
N ALA A 121 0.29 -1.97 -28.40
CA ALA A 121 1.35 -2.48 -27.52
C ALA A 121 2.15 -1.31 -26.92
N SER A 122 2.52 -0.31 -27.72
CA SER A 122 3.19 0.90 -27.23
C SER A 122 2.32 1.71 -26.26
N ALA A 123 1.02 1.81 -26.52
CA ALA A 123 0.08 2.46 -25.57
C ALA A 123 0.02 1.74 -24.23
N PHE A 124 0.05 0.42 -24.24
CA PHE A 124 0.11 -0.39 -23.02
C PHE A 124 1.42 -0.17 -22.25
N GLU A 125 2.56 -0.23 -22.90
CA GLU A 125 3.86 0.01 -22.28
C GLU A 125 3.95 1.39 -21.61
N LYS A 126 3.51 2.45 -22.31
CA LYS A 126 3.48 3.82 -21.77
C LYS A 126 2.65 3.93 -20.48
N ASN A 127 1.60 3.11 -20.36
CA ASN A 127 0.73 3.07 -19.20
C ASN A 127 1.07 1.94 -18.21
N ARG A 128 2.30 1.40 -18.29
CA ARG A 128 2.80 0.33 -17.39
C ARG A 128 1.95 -0.94 -17.43
N VAL A 129 1.29 -1.20 -18.55
CA VAL A 129 0.61 -2.47 -18.78
C VAL A 129 1.59 -3.41 -19.47
N THR A 130 1.99 -4.46 -18.77
CA THR A 130 2.99 -5.43 -19.23
C THR A 130 2.32 -6.76 -19.59
N GLU A 131 2.68 -7.32 -20.73
CA GLU A 131 2.18 -8.61 -21.19
C GLU A 131 2.85 -9.77 -20.41
N VAL A 132 2.03 -10.73 -19.97
CA VAL A 132 2.48 -12.01 -19.41
C VAL A 132 2.29 -13.07 -20.47
N ASN A 133 3.39 -13.49 -21.09
CA ASN A 133 3.42 -14.44 -22.20
C ASN A 133 4.56 -15.43 -22.00
N PRO A 134 4.38 -16.43 -21.10
CA PRO A 134 5.42 -17.42 -20.85
C PRO A 134 5.69 -18.24 -22.13
N LYS A 135 6.95 -18.60 -22.33
CA LYS A 135 7.36 -19.46 -23.45
C LYS A 135 7.09 -20.93 -23.10
N PRO A 136 6.89 -21.77 -24.12
CA PRO A 136 6.88 -23.21 -23.90
C PRO A 136 8.17 -23.67 -23.21
N GLY A 137 8.03 -24.42 -22.11
CA GLY A 137 9.14 -24.84 -21.26
C GLY A 137 9.40 -23.96 -20.03
N ASP A 138 8.83 -22.76 -19.96
CA ASP A 138 8.91 -21.93 -18.76
C ASP A 138 8.18 -22.59 -17.58
N ARG A 139 8.65 -22.33 -16.38
CA ARG A 139 8.02 -22.84 -15.18
C ARG A 139 6.63 -22.21 -14.98
N PHE A 140 5.65 -23.02 -14.63
CA PHE A 140 4.34 -22.53 -14.24
C PHE A 140 4.43 -21.69 -12.96
N ASP A 141 3.85 -20.50 -12.99
CA ASP A 141 3.79 -19.57 -11.88
C ASP A 141 2.30 -19.32 -11.52
N PRO A 142 1.82 -19.82 -10.38
CA PRO A 142 0.42 -19.65 -9.98
C PRO A 142 -0.03 -18.20 -9.80
N ASP A 143 0.89 -17.27 -9.50
CA ASP A 143 0.57 -15.86 -9.28
C ASP A 143 0.31 -15.12 -10.61
N ARG A 144 0.81 -15.64 -11.73
CA ARG A 144 0.72 -14.99 -13.05
C ARG A 144 0.02 -15.82 -14.11
N HIS A 145 -0.06 -17.14 -13.91
CA HIS A 145 -0.61 -18.09 -14.86
C HIS A 145 -1.80 -18.84 -14.28
N GLN A 146 -2.76 -19.14 -15.13
CA GLN A 146 -3.87 -20.02 -14.81
C GLN A 146 -3.82 -21.26 -15.71
N ALA A 147 -3.55 -22.42 -15.11
CA ALA A 147 -3.59 -23.68 -15.83
C ALA A 147 -5.03 -24.08 -16.12
N ILE A 148 -5.36 -24.28 -17.40
CA ILE A 148 -6.69 -24.72 -17.85
C ILE A 148 -6.73 -26.24 -17.98
N SER A 149 -5.63 -26.84 -18.45
CA SER A 149 -5.53 -28.28 -18.63
C SER A 149 -4.09 -28.76 -18.48
N MET A 150 -3.96 -30.03 -18.11
CA MET A 150 -2.70 -30.75 -18.14
C MET A 150 -2.65 -31.59 -19.39
N VAL A 151 -1.55 -31.52 -20.13
CA VAL A 151 -1.37 -32.26 -21.38
C VAL A 151 -0.13 -33.12 -21.32
N PRO A 152 -0.17 -34.34 -21.90
CA PRO A 152 1.04 -35.13 -22.06
C PRO A 152 2.04 -34.38 -22.94
N SER A 153 3.27 -34.20 -22.47
CA SER A 153 4.30 -33.53 -23.24
C SER A 153 5.67 -34.12 -22.86
N GLY A 154 6.66 -33.97 -23.74
CA GLY A 154 8.04 -34.34 -23.44
C GLY A 154 8.76 -33.34 -22.50
N GLN A 155 8.06 -32.37 -21.97
CA GLN A 155 8.62 -31.34 -21.11
C GLN A 155 8.56 -31.74 -19.61
N PRO A 156 9.39 -31.13 -18.76
CA PRO A 156 9.36 -31.38 -17.32
C PRO A 156 7.97 -31.08 -16.74
N PRO A 157 7.53 -31.78 -15.69
CA PRO A 157 6.28 -31.50 -14.99
C PRO A 157 6.20 -30.05 -14.51
N ASN A 158 4.99 -29.50 -14.48
CA ASN A 158 4.72 -28.11 -14.05
C ASN A 158 5.43 -27.03 -14.91
N THR A 159 5.67 -27.33 -16.19
CA THR A 159 6.10 -26.33 -17.18
C THR A 159 4.94 -25.97 -18.11
N VAL A 160 4.99 -24.74 -18.63
CA VAL A 160 4.02 -24.28 -19.63
C VAL A 160 4.27 -24.98 -20.96
N VAL A 161 3.25 -25.60 -21.51
CA VAL A 161 3.31 -26.24 -22.83
C VAL A 161 2.85 -25.27 -23.90
N ASN A 162 1.73 -24.60 -23.68
CA ASN A 162 1.20 -23.62 -24.62
C ASN A 162 0.44 -22.50 -23.89
N VAL A 163 0.42 -21.31 -24.48
CA VAL A 163 -0.33 -20.15 -24.03
C VAL A 163 -1.60 -20.02 -24.88
N LEU A 164 -2.74 -20.23 -24.28
CA LEU A 164 -4.05 -20.07 -24.93
C LEU A 164 -4.47 -18.61 -24.98
N GLN A 165 -4.15 -17.85 -23.93
CA GLN A 165 -4.45 -16.44 -23.83
C GLN A 165 -3.37 -15.73 -23.02
N LYS A 166 -2.84 -14.63 -23.54
CA LYS A 166 -1.86 -13.83 -22.84
C LYS A 166 -2.45 -13.16 -21.61
N GLY A 167 -1.68 -13.06 -20.54
CA GLY A 167 -2.01 -12.31 -19.33
C GLY A 167 -1.52 -10.85 -19.42
N TYR A 168 -1.96 -10.05 -18.47
CA TYR A 168 -1.52 -8.65 -18.35
C TYR A 168 -1.40 -8.22 -16.89
N LEU A 169 -0.36 -7.42 -16.61
CA LEU A 169 -0.16 -6.71 -15.36
C LEU A 169 -0.27 -5.20 -15.60
N ILE A 170 -0.73 -4.45 -14.63
CA ILE A 170 -0.59 -3.00 -14.57
C ILE A 170 0.32 -2.66 -13.40
N ALA A 171 1.47 -2.09 -13.69
CA ALA A 171 2.55 -1.92 -12.71
C ALA A 171 2.89 -3.28 -12.04
N ASP A 172 2.52 -3.46 -10.78
CA ASP A 172 2.71 -4.67 -9.96
C ASP A 172 1.43 -5.50 -9.75
N ARG A 173 0.28 -4.99 -10.22
CA ARG A 173 -1.03 -5.64 -10.01
C ARG A 173 -1.42 -6.50 -11.21
N LEU A 174 -1.77 -7.76 -10.96
CA LEU A 174 -2.31 -8.64 -11.99
C LEU A 174 -3.71 -8.15 -12.42
N LEU A 175 -3.87 -7.88 -13.74
CA LEU A 175 -5.15 -7.60 -14.38
C LEU A 175 -5.85 -8.87 -14.82
N ARG A 176 -5.08 -9.78 -15.41
CA ARG A 176 -5.55 -11.06 -15.93
C ARG A 176 -4.39 -12.03 -16.00
N PRO A 177 -4.50 -13.25 -15.45
CA PRO A 177 -3.48 -14.29 -15.60
C PRO A 177 -3.40 -14.76 -17.07
N ALA A 178 -2.25 -15.26 -17.46
CA ALA A 178 -2.11 -15.97 -18.73
C ALA A 178 -2.78 -17.34 -18.63
N LEU A 179 -3.67 -17.67 -19.55
CA LEU A 179 -4.28 -19.00 -19.62
C LEU A 179 -3.31 -19.94 -20.35
N VAL A 180 -2.88 -20.99 -19.66
CA VAL A 180 -1.85 -21.89 -20.18
C VAL A 180 -2.27 -23.35 -20.04
N THR A 181 -1.71 -24.20 -20.88
CA THR A 181 -1.66 -25.64 -20.67
C THR A 181 -0.32 -26.00 -20.05
N VAL A 182 -0.32 -26.93 -19.09
CA VAL A 182 0.88 -27.35 -18.37
C VAL A 182 1.22 -28.81 -18.67
N ALA A 183 2.49 -29.15 -18.58
CA ALA A 183 2.97 -30.51 -18.74
C ALA A 183 2.49 -31.41 -17.59
N GLN A 184 1.87 -32.53 -17.95
CA GLN A 184 1.43 -33.53 -16.98
C GLN A 184 2.65 -34.22 -16.34
N PRO A 185 2.62 -34.54 -15.04
CA PRO A 185 3.62 -35.38 -14.43
C PRO A 185 3.72 -36.71 -15.19
N ASN A 186 4.93 -37.12 -15.56
CA ASN A 186 5.14 -38.42 -16.19
C ASN A 186 4.72 -39.55 -15.22
N THR A 187 3.50 -40.04 -15.34
CA THR A 187 3.01 -41.21 -14.62
C THR A 187 3.43 -42.53 -15.29
N GLY A 188 4.27 -42.45 -16.31
CA GLY A 188 4.66 -43.58 -17.17
C GLY A 188 6.09 -44.08 -16.99
N GLY A 189 6.48 -44.54 -15.80
CA GLY A 189 7.81 -45.08 -15.59
C GLY A 189 7.95 -46.02 -14.41
N ASN A 190 6.96 -46.92 -14.15
CA ASN A 190 7.21 -48.04 -13.24
C ASN A 190 6.14 -49.15 -13.30
N ALA A 191 5.77 -49.59 -14.50
CA ALA A 191 4.88 -50.77 -14.62
C ALA A 191 5.41 -51.85 -15.58
N SER A 192 6.74 -52.01 -15.70
CA SER A 192 7.31 -53.06 -16.58
C SER A 192 8.54 -53.75 -15.99
N GLN A 193 8.63 -53.91 -14.66
CA GLN A 193 9.67 -54.82 -14.10
C GLN A 193 9.18 -55.65 -12.91
N ALA A 194 7.96 -56.14 -12.94
CA ALA A 194 7.49 -57.12 -11.95
C ALA A 194 6.72 -58.28 -12.60
N ASN A 195 7.27 -58.91 -13.68
CA ASN A 195 6.87 -60.25 -14.08
C ASN A 195 7.94 -60.88 -14.99
N ALA A 196 9.06 -61.25 -14.38
CA ALA A 196 9.98 -62.30 -14.91
C ALA A 196 10.84 -62.81 -13.75
N SER A 197 10.30 -63.73 -12.98
CA SER A 197 11.02 -64.80 -12.29
C SER A 197 10.04 -65.84 -11.82
#